data_4f783fbea1f5ef0f6955e07c7dc1a040
#
_entry.id   4f783fbea1f5ef0f6955e07c7dc1a040
#
_cell.length_a   1.000
_cell.length_b   1.000
_cell.length_c   1.000
_cell.angle_alpha   90.00
_cell.angle_beta   90.00
_cell.angle_gamma   90.00
#
_symmetry.space_group_name_H-M   'P 1'
#
loop_
_entity.id
_entity.type
_entity.pdbx_description
1 polymer ?
#
loop_
_entity_poly.entity_id
_entity_poly.type
_entity_poly.pdbx_seq_one_letter_code
_entity_poly.pdbx_strand_id
1 'polypeptide(L)'
;MEIKAIDVKKLREETNAGMMDCKKALLESEGDFEKAKLLLREKGQSKADKKSGRTTAQGLVRVDTNDDHISILEVNCETDFAAKDTLFDDFVSKISKLILSDSIDTIDQLNVQGIDEFGTVEDFRKFVVSKIGENITVSYTHLTLPTKRIV
;
A
#
# COMPACT_ATOMS: atom_id res chain seq x y z
N MET A 1 29.34 -9.00 -15.58
CA MET A 1 28.80 -7.76 -16.18
C MET A 1 28.96 -6.62 -15.17
N GLU A 2 29.52 -5.49 -15.57
CA GLU A 2 29.75 -4.38 -14.67
C GLU A 2 28.50 -3.48 -14.66
N ILE A 3 27.81 -3.40 -13.53
CA ILE A 3 26.62 -2.55 -13.37
C ILE A 3 27.11 -1.11 -13.13
N LYS A 4 26.73 -0.19 -13.99
CA LYS A 4 27.11 1.21 -13.89
C LYS A 4 26.30 1.92 -12.80
N ALA A 5 26.92 2.85 -12.08
CA ALA A 5 26.25 3.63 -11.03
C ALA A 5 25.01 4.39 -11.55
N ILE A 6 25.01 4.77 -12.83
CA ILE A 6 23.89 5.46 -13.47
C ILE A 6 22.66 4.56 -13.59
N ASP A 7 22.85 3.25 -13.85
CA ASP A 7 21.75 2.28 -13.97
C ASP A 7 21.11 2.03 -12.62
N VAL A 8 21.93 1.95 -11.55
CA VAL A 8 21.45 1.83 -10.17
C VAL A 8 20.65 3.06 -9.76
N LYS A 9 21.12 4.25 -10.14
CA LYS A 9 20.42 5.51 -9.85
C LYS A 9 19.07 5.55 -10.57
N LYS A 10 19.04 5.22 -11.85
CA LYS A 10 17.82 5.18 -12.66
C LYS A 10 16.78 4.20 -12.08
N LEU A 11 17.20 2.97 -11.76
CA LEU A 11 16.31 1.98 -11.15
C LEU A 11 15.78 2.46 -9.78
N ARG A 12 16.60 3.16 -9.00
CA ARG A 12 16.17 3.74 -7.74
C ARG A 12 15.14 4.86 -7.93
N GLU A 13 15.33 5.74 -8.91
CA GLU A 13 14.38 6.80 -9.24
C GLU A 13 13.00 6.25 -9.64
N GLU A 14 12.99 5.15 -10.41
CA GLU A 14 11.76 4.50 -10.87
C GLU A 14 11.08 3.65 -9.78
N THR A 15 11.86 3.00 -8.91
CA THR A 15 11.31 2.06 -7.91
C THR A 15 11.28 2.59 -6.49
N ASN A 16 11.97 3.72 -6.23
CA ASN A 16 12.21 4.23 -4.87
C ASN A 16 12.80 3.19 -3.90
N ALA A 17 13.41 2.12 -4.38
CA ALA A 17 14.07 1.11 -3.54
C ALA A 17 15.42 1.58 -3.00
N GLY A 18 15.94 0.91 -1.98
CA GLY A 18 17.28 1.22 -1.44
C GLY A 18 18.37 1.01 -2.50
N MET A 19 19.40 1.87 -2.52
CA MET A 19 20.48 1.82 -3.52
C MET A 19 21.16 0.45 -3.60
N MET A 20 21.38 -0.20 -2.45
CA MET A 20 22.00 -1.52 -2.38
C MET A 20 21.05 -2.62 -2.88
N ASP A 21 19.76 -2.48 -2.65
CA ASP A 21 18.75 -3.41 -3.16
C ASP A 21 18.65 -3.28 -4.69
N CYS A 22 18.66 -2.06 -5.24
CA CYS A 22 18.70 -1.81 -6.68
C CYS A 22 19.96 -2.42 -7.33
N LYS A 23 21.14 -2.21 -6.73
CA LYS A 23 22.39 -2.80 -7.22
C LYS A 23 22.33 -4.32 -7.25
N LYS A 24 21.84 -4.94 -6.17
CA LYS A 24 21.68 -6.41 -6.09
C LYS A 24 20.68 -6.92 -7.11
N ALA A 25 19.55 -6.25 -7.28
CA ALA A 25 18.53 -6.63 -8.25
C ALA A 25 19.07 -6.56 -9.69
N LEU A 26 19.82 -5.51 -10.05
CA LEU A 26 20.46 -5.40 -11.36
C LEU A 26 21.53 -6.47 -11.59
N LEU A 27 22.29 -6.85 -10.57
CA LEU A 27 23.26 -7.94 -10.67
C LEU A 27 22.56 -9.29 -10.89
N GLU A 28 21.50 -9.57 -10.14
CA GLU A 28 20.71 -10.81 -10.23
C GLU A 28 19.95 -10.92 -11.56
N SER A 29 19.55 -9.77 -12.13
CA SER A 29 18.85 -9.70 -13.42
C SER A 29 19.79 -9.54 -14.63
N GLU A 30 21.10 -9.63 -14.42
CA GLU A 30 22.10 -9.44 -15.47
C GLU A 30 21.97 -8.09 -16.23
N GLY A 31 21.51 -7.06 -15.53
CA GLY A 31 21.29 -5.73 -16.08
C GLY A 31 19.93 -5.50 -16.75
N ASP A 32 19.03 -6.48 -16.71
CA ASP A 32 17.66 -6.33 -17.20
C ASP A 32 16.83 -5.54 -16.20
N PHE A 33 16.38 -4.34 -16.60
CA PHE A 33 15.63 -3.41 -15.75
C PHE A 33 14.26 -3.95 -15.35
N GLU A 34 13.54 -4.59 -16.26
CA GLU A 34 12.20 -5.09 -15.96
C GLU A 34 12.26 -6.27 -15.00
N LYS A 35 13.19 -7.18 -15.19
CA LYS A 35 13.45 -8.25 -14.21
C LYS A 35 13.91 -7.71 -12.87
N ALA A 36 14.76 -6.68 -12.87
CA ALA A 36 15.19 -6.03 -11.63
C ALA A 36 14.03 -5.40 -10.87
N LYS A 37 13.08 -4.75 -11.55
CA LYS A 37 11.85 -4.21 -10.94
C LYS A 37 11.00 -5.32 -10.32
N LEU A 38 10.79 -6.42 -11.03
CA LEU A 38 10.05 -7.58 -10.50
C LEU A 38 10.71 -8.15 -9.24
N LEU A 39 12.03 -8.37 -9.28
CA LEU A 39 12.79 -8.82 -8.11
C LEU A 39 12.69 -7.88 -6.91
N LEU A 40 12.70 -6.57 -7.16
CA LEU A 40 12.53 -5.56 -6.10
C LEU A 40 11.11 -5.58 -5.52
N ARG A 41 10.09 -5.79 -6.36
CA ARG A 41 8.69 -5.94 -5.92
C ARG A 41 8.52 -7.18 -5.04
N GLU A 42 9.01 -8.34 -5.48
CA GLU A 42 8.96 -9.60 -4.72
C GLU A 42 9.70 -9.49 -3.37
N LYS A 43 10.90 -8.89 -3.37
CA LYS A 43 11.65 -8.64 -2.13
C LYS A 43 10.93 -7.66 -1.21
N GLY A 44 10.24 -6.68 -1.75
CA GLY A 44 9.41 -5.75 -0.99
C GLY A 44 8.23 -6.46 -0.31
N GLN A 45 7.52 -7.31 -1.05
CA GLN A 45 6.44 -8.13 -0.52
C GLN A 45 6.93 -9.05 0.61
N SER A 46 8.04 -9.76 0.41
CA SER A 46 8.65 -10.61 1.45
C SER A 46 9.05 -9.84 2.71
N LYS A 47 9.52 -8.59 2.57
CA LYS A 47 9.82 -7.73 3.72
C LYS A 47 8.54 -7.32 4.48
N ALA A 48 7.44 -7.07 3.76
CA ALA A 48 6.15 -6.74 4.35
C ALA A 48 5.58 -7.93 5.14
N ASP A 49 5.63 -9.13 4.56
CA ASP A 49 5.15 -10.35 5.20
C ASP A 49 5.87 -10.64 6.53
N LYS A 50 7.19 -10.40 6.59
CA LYS A 50 7.97 -10.56 7.83
C LYS A 50 7.59 -9.58 8.95
N LYS A 51 6.91 -8.49 8.61
CA LYS A 51 6.48 -7.46 9.57
C LYS A 51 5.04 -7.62 10.01
N SER A 52 4.24 -8.45 9.36
CA SER A 52 2.80 -8.59 9.60
C SER A 52 2.40 -8.92 11.04
N GLY A 53 3.31 -9.54 11.81
CA GLY A 53 3.08 -9.84 13.22
C GLY A 53 3.42 -8.72 14.21
N ARG A 54 3.88 -7.54 13.74
CA ARG A 54 4.21 -6.43 14.64
C ARG A 54 2.97 -5.66 15.04
N THR A 55 2.93 -5.20 16.30
CA THR A 55 1.80 -4.42 16.83
C THR A 55 1.72 -3.06 16.17
N THR A 56 0.52 -2.70 15.71
CA THR A 56 0.19 -1.41 15.11
C THR A 56 -0.72 -0.63 16.05
N ALA A 57 -0.15 0.29 16.83
CA ALA A 57 -0.87 1.02 17.89
C ALA A 57 -1.22 2.45 17.51
N GLN A 58 -0.73 2.95 16.40
CA GLN A 58 -0.98 4.28 15.87
C GLN A 58 -1.68 4.18 14.51
N GLY A 59 -2.13 5.28 13.94
CA GLY A 59 -2.75 5.27 12.62
C GLY A 59 -3.70 6.42 12.37
N LEU A 60 -4.53 6.26 11.34
CA LEU A 60 -5.56 7.22 10.95
C LEU A 60 -6.93 6.53 10.87
N VAL A 61 -7.95 7.26 11.29
CA VAL A 61 -9.34 6.92 11.02
C VAL A 61 -9.89 7.93 10.02
N ARG A 62 -10.45 7.44 8.93
CA ARG A 62 -11.12 8.27 7.93
C ARG A 62 -12.57 7.90 7.82
N VAL A 63 -13.42 8.92 7.76
CA VAL A 63 -14.86 8.76 7.54
C VAL A 63 -15.19 9.49 6.26
N ASP A 64 -15.71 8.77 5.28
CA ASP A 64 -16.18 9.33 4.03
C ASP A 64 -17.64 8.94 3.79
N THR A 65 -18.38 9.80 3.11
CA THR A 65 -19.81 9.61 2.86
C THR A 65 -20.17 9.90 1.42
N ASN A 66 -21.16 9.20 0.92
CA ASN A 66 -21.92 9.58 -0.26
C ASN A 66 -23.43 9.61 0.07
N ASP A 67 -24.30 9.73 -0.92
CA ASP A 67 -25.75 9.87 -0.71
C ASP A 67 -26.38 8.66 0.01
N ASP A 68 -25.80 7.46 -0.13
CA ASP A 68 -26.38 6.21 0.33
C ASP A 68 -25.54 5.49 1.40
N HIS A 69 -24.25 5.83 1.54
CA HIS A 69 -23.30 5.07 2.34
C HIS A 69 -22.39 5.95 3.20
N ILE A 70 -21.99 5.41 4.33
CA ILE A 70 -20.90 5.93 5.17
C ILE A 70 -19.85 4.84 5.27
N SER A 71 -18.60 5.15 4.98
CA SER A 71 -17.46 4.29 5.25
C SER A 71 -16.64 4.82 6.43
N ILE A 72 -16.21 3.94 7.30
CA ILE A 72 -15.27 4.22 8.38
C ILE A 72 -14.08 3.31 8.15
N LEU A 73 -12.97 3.89 7.73
CA LEU A 73 -11.70 3.22 7.46
C LEU A 73 -10.72 3.54 8.57
N GLU A 74 -10.20 2.52 9.23
CA GLU A 74 -9.09 2.62 10.16
C GLU A 74 -7.88 1.93 9.55
N VAL A 75 -6.77 2.67 9.44
CA VAL A 75 -5.48 2.13 9.00
C VAL A 75 -4.46 2.40 10.08
N ASN A 76 -3.87 1.32 10.60
CA ASN A 76 -2.93 1.38 11.72
C ASN A 76 -1.50 1.12 11.24
N CYS A 77 -0.55 1.75 11.92
CA CYS A 77 0.90 1.59 11.78
C CYS A 77 1.59 1.51 13.15
N GLU A 78 2.90 1.30 13.17
CA GLU A 78 3.63 1.10 14.45
C GLU A 78 3.82 2.42 15.20
N THR A 79 4.11 3.54 14.48
CA THR A 79 4.42 4.85 15.08
C THR A 79 3.58 5.99 14.51
N ASP A 80 3.50 7.08 15.26
CA ASP A 80 2.85 8.33 14.82
C ASP A 80 3.62 9.06 13.70
N PHE A 81 4.92 8.77 13.55
CA PHE A 81 5.71 9.28 12.42
C PHE A 81 5.24 8.67 11.10
N ALA A 82 5.03 7.35 11.08
CA ALA A 82 4.49 6.66 9.92
C ALA A 82 3.08 7.14 9.57
N ALA A 83 2.23 7.38 10.57
CA ALA A 83 0.89 7.92 10.36
C ALA A 83 0.87 9.32 9.72
N LYS A 84 1.95 10.09 9.82
CA LYS A 84 2.11 11.42 9.21
C LYS A 84 2.85 11.39 7.86
N ASP A 85 3.29 10.22 7.41
CA ASP A 85 3.97 10.05 6.14
C ASP A 85 3.00 10.28 4.97
N THR A 86 3.45 11.01 3.95
CA THR A 86 2.62 11.34 2.78
C THR A 86 2.19 10.11 1.99
N LEU A 87 3.03 9.07 1.92
CA LEU A 87 2.70 7.83 1.26
C LEU A 87 1.63 7.04 2.03
N PHE A 88 1.67 7.11 3.37
CA PHE A 88 0.63 6.52 4.21
C PHE A 88 -0.71 7.22 4.02
N ASP A 89 -0.73 8.55 4.00
CA ASP A 89 -1.95 9.33 3.77
C ASP A 89 -2.52 9.10 2.36
N ASP A 90 -1.67 9.02 1.33
CA ASP A 90 -2.10 8.68 -0.04
C ASP A 90 -2.74 7.29 -0.10
N PHE A 91 -2.15 6.30 0.55
CA PHE A 91 -2.71 4.96 0.68
C PHE A 91 -4.10 4.98 1.33
N VAL A 92 -4.24 5.62 2.48
CA VAL A 92 -5.51 5.75 3.20
C VAL A 92 -6.56 6.46 2.35
N SER A 93 -6.18 7.56 1.66
CA SER A 93 -7.07 8.34 0.81
C SER A 93 -7.59 7.56 -0.40
N LYS A 94 -6.73 6.80 -1.05
CA LYS A 94 -7.10 5.99 -2.23
C LYS A 94 -8.03 4.85 -1.85
N ILE A 95 -7.75 4.14 -0.76
CA ILE A 95 -8.61 3.07 -0.28
C ILE A 95 -9.99 3.59 0.13
N SER A 96 -10.04 4.71 0.84
CA SER A 96 -11.29 5.30 1.28
C SER A 96 -12.21 5.65 0.10
N LYS A 97 -11.65 6.23 -0.97
CA LYS A 97 -12.39 6.52 -2.21
C LYS A 97 -12.87 5.25 -2.90
N LEU A 98 -12.03 4.21 -2.94
CA LEU A 98 -12.37 2.92 -3.54
C LEU A 98 -13.56 2.27 -2.83
N ILE A 99 -13.56 2.28 -1.50
CA ILE A 99 -14.65 1.75 -0.67
C ILE A 99 -15.98 2.40 -0.99
N LEU A 100 -16.00 3.72 -1.19
CA LEU A 100 -17.23 4.44 -1.52
C LEU A 100 -17.73 4.21 -2.95
N SER A 101 -16.82 3.92 -3.89
CA SER A 101 -17.20 3.71 -5.30
C SER A 101 -17.73 2.31 -5.59
N ASP A 102 -17.20 1.30 -4.89
CA ASP A 102 -17.37 -0.10 -5.26
C ASP A 102 -18.04 -0.86 -4.12
N SER A 103 -19.23 -0.81 -3.83
CA SER A 103 -20.01 -1.62 -2.84
C SER A 103 -19.23 -2.78 -2.18
N ILE A 104 -18.12 -2.44 -1.49
CA ILE A 104 -17.21 -3.38 -0.83
C ILE A 104 -17.72 -3.62 0.57
N ASP A 105 -18.02 -4.86 0.93
CA ASP A 105 -18.63 -5.21 2.21
C ASP A 105 -17.64 -5.82 3.22
N THR A 106 -16.51 -6.34 2.74
CA THR A 106 -15.54 -7.05 3.59
C THR A 106 -14.09 -6.65 3.29
N ILE A 107 -13.21 -6.82 4.29
CA ILE A 107 -11.76 -6.63 4.13
C ILE A 107 -11.17 -7.56 3.07
N ASP A 108 -11.67 -8.79 2.96
CA ASP A 108 -11.17 -9.72 1.96
C ASP A 108 -11.51 -9.26 0.54
N GLN A 109 -12.71 -8.72 0.32
CA GLN A 109 -13.09 -8.10 -0.95
C GLN A 109 -12.22 -6.87 -1.23
N LEU A 110 -11.97 -6.01 -0.23
CA LEU A 110 -11.12 -4.84 -0.36
C LEU A 110 -9.69 -5.22 -0.77
N ASN A 111 -9.10 -6.21 -0.14
CA ASN A 111 -7.73 -6.61 -0.37
C ASN A 111 -7.44 -7.07 -1.81
N VAL A 112 -8.43 -7.64 -2.49
CA VAL A 112 -8.32 -8.15 -3.87
C VAL A 112 -8.74 -7.13 -4.93
N GLN A 113 -9.30 -5.98 -4.52
CA GLN A 113 -9.66 -4.91 -5.46
C GLN A 113 -8.44 -4.35 -6.17
N GLY A 114 -8.60 -4.08 -7.46
CA GLY A 114 -7.59 -3.40 -8.26
C GLY A 114 -7.43 -1.93 -7.86
N ILE A 115 -6.20 -1.46 -7.78
CA ILE A 115 -5.91 -0.07 -7.44
C ILE A 115 -4.70 0.45 -8.21
N ASP A 116 -4.93 1.42 -9.08
CA ASP A 116 -3.91 2.11 -9.87
C ASP A 116 -2.85 1.13 -10.46
N GLU A 117 -1.58 1.56 -10.51
CA GLU A 117 -0.44 0.76 -10.99
C GLU A 117 0.04 -0.33 -10.01
N PHE A 118 -0.50 -0.38 -8.81
CA PHE A 118 -0.04 -1.32 -7.77
C PHE A 118 -0.57 -2.75 -7.96
N GLY A 119 -1.65 -2.92 -8.70
CA GLY A 119 -2.36 -4.18 -8.86
C GLY A 119 -3.51 -4.29 -7.88
N THR A 120 -3.34 -4.93 -6.70
CA THR A 120 -4.38 -5.01 -5.67
C THR A 120 -4.13 -4.05 -4.50
N VAL A 121 -5.16 -3.80 -3.68
CA VAL A 121 -5.04 -3.05 -2.42
C VAL A 121 -4.01 -3.70 -1.50
N GLU A 122 -3.97 -5.02 -1.42
CA GLU A 122 -2.98 -5.76 -0.63
C GLU A 122 -1.55 -5.57 -1.17
N ASP A 123 -1.37 -5.55 -2.49
CA ASP A 123 -0.07 -5.23 -3.11
C ASP A 123 0.36 -3.80 -2.78
N PHE A 124 -0.56 -2.85 -2.82
CA PHE A 124 -0.28 -1.46 -2.44
C PHE A 124 0.07 -1.34 -0.96
N ARG A 125 -0.66 -2.02 -0.06
CA ARG A 125 -0.32 -2.09 1.36
C ARG A 125 1.11 -2.62 1.57
N LYS A 126 1.47 -3.73 0.95
CA LYS A 126 2.82 -4.32 1.02
C LYS A 126 3.90 -3.38 0.48
N PHE A 127 3.59 -2.65 -0.59
CA PHE A 127 4.47 -1.62 -1.12
C PHE A 127 4.72 -0.53 -0.07
N VAL A 128 3.67 0.03 0.55
CA VAL A 128 3.78 1.06 1.58
C VAL A 128 4.58 0.56 2.78
N VAL A 129 4.30 -0.67 3.27
CA VAL A 129 5.07 -1.34 4.34
C VAL A 129 6.56 -1.45 3.98
N SER A 130 6.88 -1.78 2.74
CA SER A 130 8.27 -1.89 2.29
C SER A 130 9.00 -0.55 2.25
N LYS A 131 8.28 0.55 2.00
CA LYS A 131 8.83 1.91 1.90
C LYS A 131 8.99 2.57 3.26
N ILE A 132 7.92 2.60 4.05
CA ILE A 132 7.91 3.19 5.39
C ILE A 132 8.74 2.34 6.37
N GLY A 133 8.75 1.03 6.18
CA GLY A 133 9.52 0.13 7.03
C GLY A 133 8.76 -0.36 8.26
N GLU A 134 7.47 -0.05 8.38
CA GLU A 134 6.59 -0.44 9.47
C GLU A 134 5.46 -1.35 9.00
N ASN A 135 4.91 -2.15 9.92
CA ASN A 135 3.69 -2.90 9.66
C ASN A 135 2.50 -1.96 9.50
N ILE A 136 1.61 -2.30 8.58
CA ILE A 136 0.37 -1.56 8.34
C ILE A 136 -0.79 -2.56 8.31
N THR A 137 -1.83 -2.28 9.08
CA THR A 137 -3.05 -3.07 9.13
C THR A 137 -4.25 -2.21 8.75
N VAL A 138 -5.23 -2.80 8.09
CA VAL A 138 -6.45 -2.12 7.63
C VAL A 138 -7.64 -2.74 8.33
N SER A 139 -8.47 -1.89 8.94
CA SER A 139 -9.78 -2.23 9.49
C SER A 139 -10.83 -1.33 8.87
N TYR A 140 -12.00 -1.87 8.57
CA TYR A 140 -13.00 -1.15 7.81
C TYR A 140 -14.41 -1.52 8.25
N THR A 141 -15.27 -0.51 8.33
CA THR A 141 -16.69 -0.68 8.59
C THR A 141 -17.49 0.10 7.55
N HIS A 142 -18.42 -0.56 6.90
CA HIS A 142 -19.34 0.02 5.93
C HIS A 142 -20.75 0.07 6.50
N LEU A 143 -21.40 1.22 6.40
CA LEU A 143 -22.77 1.43 6.82
C LEU A 143 -23.59 1.97 5.67
N THR A 144 -24.70 1.29 5.34
CA THR A 144 -25.71 1.82 4.42
C THR A 144 -26.64 2.77 5.16
N LEU A 145 -26.88 3.95 4.59
CA LEU A 145 -27.87 4.86 5.13
C LEU A 145 -29.28 4.34 4.81
N PRO A 146 -30.17 4.19 5.79
CA PRO A 146 -31.53 3.79 5.51
C PRO A 146 -32.25 4.90 4.74
N THR A 147 -32.52 4.69 3.47
CA THR A 147 -33.26 5.62 2.58
C THR A 147 -34.78 5.60 2.83
N LYS A 148 -35.26 5.19 3.99
CA LYS A 148 -36.66 5.33 4.29
C LYS A 148 -37.02 6.80 4.47
N ARG A 149 -37.50 7.44 3.40
CA ARG A 149 -38.38 8.61 3.55
C ARG A 149 -39.50 8.21 4.50
N ILE A 150 -39.49 8.79 5.70
CA ILE A 150 -40.69 8.82 6.53
C ILE A 150 -41.60 9.85 5.84
N VAL A 151 -42.63 9.36 5.17
CA VAL A 151 -43.73 10.16 4.64
C VAL A 151 -44.68 10.40 5.82
#